data_db44cd9036edb109a2b98d60d4a31497
#
_entry.id   db44cd9036edb109a2b98d60d4a31497
#
_cell.length_a   1.000
_cell.length_b   1.000
_cell.length_c   1.000
_cell.angle_alpha   90.00
_cell.angle_beta   90.00
_cell.angle_gamma   90.00
#
_symmetry.space_group_name_H-M   'P 1'
#
loop_
_entity.id
_entity.type
_entity.pdbx_description
1 polymer ?
#
loop_
_entity_poly.entity_id
_entity_poly.type
_entity_poly.pdbx_seq_one_letter_code
_entity_poly.pdbx_strand_id
1 'polypeptide(L)'
;MVSNTSGNRLSIIISGWPAVGKTTMAVELAKTFNLKLYNGGDILKLLADAKGYSTSSHDWWDTDEAKRFMEERKSDPSFDKQVDNKLIQIIKSENALITSYTLPWLVEERGVIKFWLKASQENRARRMASRDNISYTEAKKVIQIRDSENISIYKKLYGFDFGEDLKVFDFCLNTDVLSLNSLIEVSKSIITWVSATILPEYRKGSSS
;
A
#
# COMPACT_ATOMS: atom_id res chain seq x y z
N MET A 1 -6.84 27.25 -20.51
CA MET A 1 -5.83 27.70 -19.53
C MET A 1 -5.70 26.61 -18.50
N VAL A 2 -4.70 25.76 -18.59
CA VAL A 2 -4.41 24.72 -17.58
C VAL A 2 -3.58 25.40 -16.51
N SER A 3 -4.17 25.66 -15.36
CA SER A 3 -3.45 26.20 -14.20
C SER A 3 -2.48 25.12 -13.70
N ASN A 4 -1.22 25.34 -13.97
CA ASN A 4 -0.10 24.53 -13.51
C ASN A 4 0.11 24.77 -12.01
N THR A 5 -0.69 24.09 -11.15
CA THR A 5 -0.54 24.13 -9.69
C THR A 5 0.37 22.99 -9.22
N SER A 6 1.64 22.99 -9.69
CA SER A 6 2.66 22.05 -9.22
C SER A 6 3.20 22.38 -7.80
N GLY A 7 2.49 23.19 -7.05
CA GLY A 7 3.06 23.92 -5.92
C GLY A 7 2.88 23.32 -4.52
N ASN A 8 2.12 22.29 -4.24
CA ASN A 8 1.94 21.86 -2.82
C ASN A 8 1.37 20.45 -2.63
N ARG A 9 1.76 19.51 -3.46
CA ARG A 9 1.22 18.13 -3.34
C ARG A 9 1.87 17.39 -2.18
N LEU A 10 1.01 16.83 -1.32
CA LEU A 10 1.37 15.84 -0.33
C LEU A 10 0.82 14.48 -0.80
N SER A 11 1.71 13.54 -1.05
CA SER A 11 1.33 12.17 -1.33
C SER A 11 2.06 11.21 -0.39
N ILE A 12 1.35 10.17 0.04
CA ILE A 12 1.86 9.20 1.01
C ILE A 12 1.61 7.80 0.45
N ILE A 13 2.63 6.95 0.50
CA ILE A 13 2.50 5.54 0.17
C ILE A 13 2.79 4.72 1.43
N ILE A 14 1.88 3.81 1.76
CA ILE A 14 2.05 2.85 2.86
C ILE A 14 2.13 1.44 2.27
N SER A 15 3.27 0.79 2.50
CA SER A 15 3.49 -0.60 2.15
C SER A 15 3.84 -1.44 3.39
N GLY A 16 4.02 -2.73 3.21
CA GLY A 16 4.34 -3.67 4.29
C GLY A 16 3.64 -5.01 4.11
N TRP A 17 3.98 -5.96 4.94
CA TRP A 17 3.44 -7.30 4.91
C TRP A 17 1.90 -7.35 5.08
N PRO A 18 1.21 -8.44 4.68
CA PRO A 18 -0.19 -8.69 5.05
C PRO A 18 -0.41 -8.59 6.56
N ALA A 19 -1.56 -8.05 6.99
CA ALA A 19 -1.99 -7.95 8.39
C ALA A 19 -1.11 -7.11 9.34
N VAL A 20 -0.31 -6.16 8.81
CA VAL A 20 0.48 -5.21 9.64
C VAL A 20 -0.27 -3.94 10.06
N GLY A 21 -1.52 -3.73 9.62
CA GLY A 21 -2.32 -2.55 9.98
C GLY A 21 -2.32 -1.42 8.95
N LYS A 22 -1.85 -1.64 7.71
CA LYS A 22 -1.81 -0.62 6.65
C LYS A 22 -3.13 0.12 6.46
N THR A 23 -4.22 -0.61 6.27
CA THR A 23 -5.54 -0.03 5.97
C THR A 23 -6.03 0.86 7.09
N THR A 24 -5.91 0.41 8.35
CA THR A 24 -6.36 1.19 9.51
C THR A 24 -5.55 2.48 9.66
N MET A 25 -4.23 2.39 9.55
CA MET A 25 -3.36 3.58 9.56
C MET A 25 -3.71 4.53 8.40
N ALA A 26 -3.92 3.98 7.20
CA ALA A 26 -4.21 4.76 6.00
C ALA A 26 -5.52 5.56 6.12
N VAL A 27 -6.58 4.96 6.65
CA VAL A 27 -7.88 5.62 6.86
C VAL A 27 -7.72 6.82 7.80
N GLU A 28 -7.05 6.65 8.93
CA GLU A 28 -6.87 7.71 9.92
C GLU A 28 -5.97 8.86 9.40
N LEU A 29 -4.90 8.53 8.70
CA LEU A 29 -4.02 9.53 8.12
C LEU A 29 -4.67 10.28 6.95
N ALA A 30 -5.40 9.58 6.08
CA ALA A 30 -6.14 10.21 4.99
C ALA A 30 -7.15 11.23 5.51
N LYS A 31 -7.90 10.87 6.57
CA LYS A 31 -8.82 11.77 7.27
C LYS A 31 -8.09 12.96 7.89
N THR A 32 -6.98 12.73 8.60
CA THR A 32 -6.23 13.79 9.31
C THR A 32 -5.65 14.82 8.36
N PHE A 33 -5.11 14.37 7.21
CA PHE A 33 -4.43 15.25 6.25
C PHE A 33 -5.31 15.64 5.05
N ASN A 34 -6.61 15.29 5.08
CA ASN A 34 -7.57 15.54 4.00
C ASN A 34 -7.07 15.04 2.64
N LEU A 35 -6.61 13.77 2.61
CA LEU A 35 -6.11 13.10 1.41
C LEU A 35 -7.14 12.11 0.88
N LYS A 36 -7.21 11.95 -0.43
CA LYS A 36 -7.95 10.84 -1.02
C LYS A 36 -7.22 9.53 -0.76
N LEU A 37 -7.96 8.53 -0.29
CA LEU A 37 -7.43 7.20 -0.01
C LEU A 37 -7.65 6.27 -1.20
N TYR A 38 -6.59 5.58 -1.62
CA TYR A 38 -6.62 4.55 -2.64
C TYR A 38 -5.94 3.28 -2.14
N ASN A 39 -6.54 2.13 -2.44
CA ASN A 39 -5.95 0.83 -2.14
C ASN A 39 -5.67 0.08 -3.44
N GLY A 40 -4.50 -0.53 -3.56
CA GLY A 40 -4.17 -1.36 -4.73
C GLY A 40 -5.15 -2.52 -4.92
N GLY A 41 -5.63 -3.10 -3.81
CA GLY A 41 -6.66 -4.15 -3.86
C GLY A 41 -7.99 -3.66 -4.45
N ASP A 42 -8.42 -2.44 -4.15
CA ASP A 42 -9.66 -1.89 -4.70
C ASP A 42 -9.53 -1.65 -6.22
N ILE A 43 -8.37 -1.16 -6.68
CA ILE A 43 -8.10 -1.03 -8.11
C ILE A 43 -8.08 -2.39 -8.80
N LEU A 44 -7.47 -3.40 -8.16
CA LEU A 44 -7.46 -4.76 -8.68
C LEU A 44 -8.87 -5.35 -8.79
N LYS A 45 -9.72 -5.09 -7.79
CA LYS A 45 -11.13 -5.48 -7.79
C LYS A 45 -11.91 -4.79 -8.94
N LEU A 46 -11.65 -3.51 -9.21
CA LEU A 46 -12.25 -2.81 -10.36
C LEU A 46 -11.81 -3.43 -11.70
N LEU A 47 -10.56 -3.88 -11.82
CA LEU A 47 -10.09 -4.58 -13.02
C LEU A 47 -10.75 -5.94 -13.18
N ALA A 48 -10.98 -6.68 -12.09
CA ALA A 48 -11.73 -7.93 -12.12
C ALA A 48 -13.17 -7.70 -12.60
N ASP A 49 -13.84 -6.67 -12.08
CA ASP A 49 -15.19 -6.28 -12.50
C ASP A 49 -15.24 -5.96 -13.99
N ALA A 50 -14.30 -5.17 -14.49
CA ALA A 50 -14.19 -4.83 -15.92
C ALA A 50 -13.93 -6.04 -16.82
N LYS A 51 -13.42 -7.14 -16.29
CA LYS A 51 -13.27 -8.43 -16.97
C LYS A 51 -14.48 -9.36 -16.85
N GLY A 52 -15.54 -8.92 -16.16
CA GLY A 52 -16.79 -9.67 -16.02
C GLY A 52 -16.86 -10.58 -14.79
N TYR A 53 -15.92 -10.48 -13.85
CA TYR A 53 -16.05 -11.11 -12.55
C TYR A 53 -17.05 -10.36 -11.68
N SER A 54 -17.96 -11.08 -11.00
CA SER A 54 -18.92 -10.45 -10.08
C SER A 54 -18.22 -10.03 -8.80
N THR A 55 -17.96 -8.72 -8.64
CA THR A 55 -17.16 -8.18 -7.52
C THR A 55 -18.00 -7.50 -6.45
N SER A 56 -19.32 -7.58 -6.51
CA SER A 56 -20.24 -6.81 -5.65
C SER A 56 -20.31 -7.28 -4.19
N SER A 57 -19.89 -8.51 -3.86
CA SER A 57 -19.97 -8.99 -2.48
C SER A 57 -18.94 -8.30 -1.58
N HIS A 58 -19.31 -8.05 -0.32
CA HIS A 58 -18.43 -7.46 0.69
C HIS A 58 -17.16 -8.32 0.89
N ASP A 59 -17.34 -9.65 0.90
CA ASP A 59 -16.27 -10.64 1.11
C ASP A 59 -15.78 -11.24 -0.22
N TRP A 60 -15.73 -10.43 -1.29
CA TRP A 60 -15.38 -10.91 -2.62
C TRP A 60 -14.07 -11.71 -2.66
N TRP A 61 -13.05 -11.28 -1.91
CA TRP A 61 -11.73 -11.93 -1.90
C TRP A 61 -11.73 -13.38 -1.43
N ASP A 62 -12.82 -13.84 -0.77
CA ASP A 62 -12.98 -15.17 -0.25
C ASP A 62 -13.90 -16.03 -1.15
N THR A 63 -14.44 -15.46 -2.23
CA THR A 63 -15.30 -16.16 -3.20
C THR A 63 -14.51 -17.02 -4.18
N ASP A 64 -15.17 -18.00 -4.78
CA ASP A 64 -14.57 -18.83 -5.82
C ASP A 64 -14.26 -18.05 -7.10
N GLU A 65 -15.00 -16.97 -7.38
CA GLU A 65 -14.69 -16.03 -8.46
C GLU A 65 -13.39 -15.28 -8.21
N ALA A 66 -13.18 -14.80 -6.99
CA ALA A 66 -11.91 -14.18 -6.64
C ALA A 66 -10.73 -15.16 -6.74
N LYS A 67 -10.91 -16.40 -6.32
CA LYS A 67 -9.88 -17.45 -6.49
C LYS A 67 -9.54 -17.66 -7.95
N ARG A 68 -10.55 -17.79 -8.83
CA ARG A 68 -10.33 -17.92 -10.29
C ARG A 68 -9.60 -16.71 -10.86
N PHE A 69 -10.01 -15.50 -10.49
CA PHE A 69 -9.33 -14.27 -10.89
C PHE A 69 -7.88 -14.24 -10.39
N MET A 70 -7.62 -14.67 -9.16
CA MET A 70 -6.26 -14.72 -8.61
C MET A 70 -5.37 -15.73 -9.33
N GLU A 71 -5.92 -16.86 -9.80
CA GLU A 71 -5.18 -17.81 -10.64
C GLU A 71 -4.87 -17.21 -12.03
N GLU A 72 -5.83 -16.52 -12.66
CA GLU A 72 -5.58 -15.78 -13.90
C GLU A 72 -4.49 -14.72 -13.72
N ARG A 73 -4.57 -13.93 -12.65
CA ARG A 73 -3.56 -12.92 -12.30
C ARG A 73 -2.16 -13.50 -12.15
N LYS A 74 -2.01 -14.70 -11.58
CA LYS A 74 -0.68 -15.36 -11.45
C LYS A 74 -0.06 -15.66 -12.81
N SER A 75 -0.89 -15.95 -13.80
CA SER A 75 -0.44 -16.25 -15.17
C SER A 75 -0.26 -14.99 -16.03
N ASP A 76 -1.01 -13.93 -15.75
CA ASP A 76 -1.00 -12.67 -16.49
C ASP A 76 -0.49 -11.48 -15.65
N PRO A 77 0.79 -11.11 -15.78
CA PRO A 77 1.37 -9.97 -15.06
C PRO A 77 0.80 -8.62 -15.48
N SER A 78 -0.02 -8.54 -16.52
CA SER A 78 -0.59 -7.28 -16.99
C SER A 78 -1.54 -6.65 -15.98
N PHE A 79 -2.20 -7.45 -15.14
CA PHE A 79 -3.08 -6.96 -14.09
C PHE A 79 -2.34 -6.09 -13.07
N ASP A 80 -1.24 -6.61 -12.52
CA ASP A 80 -0.43 -5.86 -11.56
C ASP A 80 0.11 -4.57 -12.19
N LYS A 81 0.61 -4.64 -13.42
CA LYS A 81 1.09 -3.47 -14.16
C LYS A 81 -0.01 -2.41 -14.40
N GLN A 82 -1.24 -2.84 -14.68
CA GLN A 82 -2.37 -1.92 -14.85
C GLN A 82 -2.73 -1.22 -13.54
N VAL A 83 -2.77 -1.97 -12.42
CA VAL A 83 -2.97 -1.39 -11.08
C VAL A 83 -1.88 -0.35 -10.79
N ASP A 84 -0.63 -0.72 -10.93
CA ASP A 84 0.50 0.14 -10.60
C ASP A 84 0.53 1.38 -11.49
N ASN A 85 0.31 1.25 -12.80
CA ASN A 85 0.21 2.39 -13.70
C ASN A 85 -0.91 3.36 -13.29
N LYS A 86 -2.07 2.84 -12.90
CA LYS A 86 -3.19 3.66 -12.42
C LYS A 86 -2.80 4.42 -11.15
N LEU A 87 -2.18 3.74 -10.19
CA LEU A 87 -1.73 4.36 -8.95
C LEU A 87 -0.61 5.39 -9.17
N ILE A 88 0.31 5.15 -10.09
CA ILE A 88 1.34 6.12 -10.49
C ILE A 88 0.70 7.39 -11.08
N GLN A 89 -0.31 7.25 -11.93
CA GLN A 89 -1.03 8.41 -12.46
C GLN A 89 -1.72 9.22 -11.35
N ILE A 90 -2.30 8.56 -10.36
CA ILE A 90 -2.91 9.20 -9.20
C ILE A 90 -1.86 10.02 -8.43
N ILE A 91 -0.71 9.44 -8.11
CA ILE A 91 0.40 10.14 -7.43
C ILE A 91 0.82 11.40 -8.20
N LYS A 92 0.84 11.33 -9.53
CA LYS A 92 1.24 12.45 -10.40
C LYS A 92 0.18 13.55 -10.52
N SER A 93 -1.08 13.25 -10.27
CA SER A 93 -2.19 14.17 -10.55
C SER A 93 -2.80 14.81 -9.32
N GLU A 94 -2.79 14.17 -8.16
CA GLU A 94 -3.50 14.65 -6.98
C GLU A 94 -2.79 14.34 -5.65
N ASN A 95 -3.25 14.99 -4.58
CA ASN A 95 -2.86 14.66 -3.22
C ASN A 95 -3.53 13.35 -2.83
N ALA A 96 -2.74 12.32 -2.53
CA ALA A 96 -3.25 10.99 -2.28
C ALA A 96 -2.51 10.29 -1.14
N LEU A 97 -3.24 9.43 -0.44
CA LEU A 97 -2.67 8.39 0.40
C LEU A 97 -2.98 7.04 -0.26
N ILE A 98 -1.95 6.26 -0.52
CA ILE A 98 -2.09 5.00 -1.24
C ILE A 98 -1.54 3.85 -0.41
N THR A 99 -2.31 2.76 -0.28
CA THR A 99 -1.77 1.48 0.19
C THR A 99 -1.47 0.58 -1.01
N SER A 100 -0.22 0.18 -1.15
CA SER A 100 0.23 -0.70 -2.23
C SER A 100 1.41 -1.56 -1.78
N TYR A 101 1.52 -2.76 -2.34
CA TYR A 101 2.68 -3.61 -2.12
C TYR A 101 3.90 -3.17 -2.95
N THR A 102 3.69 -2.70 -4.16
CA THR A 102 4.70 -2.50 -5.22
C THR A 102 5.10 -1.05 -5.43
N LEU A 103 4.14 -0.14 -5.29
CA LEU A 103 4.27 1.27 -5.67
C LEU A 103 5.50 1.99 -5.11
N PRO A 104 5.97 1.74 -3.86
CA PRO A 104 7.17 2.41 -3.33
C PRO A 104 8.43 2.21 -4.17
N TRP A 105 8.58 1.04 -4.82
CA TRP A 105 9.71 0.73 -5.70
C TRP A 105 9.56 1.31 -7.11
N LEU A 106 8.33 1.68 -7.52
CA LEU A 106 8.00 2.13 -8.86
C LEU A 106 7.86 3.65 -8.96
N VAL A 107 7.75 4.34 -7.84
CA VAL A 107 7.58 5.80 -7.78
C VAL A 107 8.90 6.45 -7.39
N GLU A 108 9.43 7.29 -8.27
CA GLU A 108 10.66 8.07 -8.06
C GLU A 108 10.38 9.56 -7.79
N GLU A 109 9.10 9.96 -7.80
CA GLU A 109 8.70 11.34 -7.58
C GLU A 109 9.18 11.85 -6.22
N ARG A 110 9.90 12.99 -6.24
CA ARG A 110 10.32 13.68 -5.02
C ARG A 110 9.09 14.23 -4.28
N GLY A 111 9.13 14.16 -2.95
CA GLY A 111 8.04 14.68 -2.12
C GLY A 111 6.91 13.70 -1.85
N VAL A 112 7.05 12.44 -2.25
CA VAL A 112 6.18 11.35 -1.84
C VAL A 112 6.77 10.70 -0.59
N ILE A 113 6.00 10.66 0.51
CA ILE A 113 6.44 10.04 1.76
C ILE A 113 6.12 8.54 1.72
N LYS A 114 7.13 7.69 1.89
CA LYS A 114 7.01 6.24 1.79
C LYS A 114 7.22 5.55 3.13
N PHE A 115 6.17 4.88 3.63
CA PHE A 115 6.20 4.08 4.86
C PHE A 115 6.24 2.60 4.56
N TRP A 116 7.12 1.89 5.27
CA TRP A 116 7.09 0.43 5.39
C TRP A 116 6.62 0.03 6.78
N LEU A 117 5.58 -0.80 6.86
CA LEU A 117 5.11 -1.39 8.11
C LEU A 117 5.58 -2.84 8.21
N LYS A 118 6.22 -3.18 9.32
CA LYS A 118 6.63 -4.55 9.63
C LYS A 118 6.03 -5.06 10.94
N ALA A 119 5.85 -6.36 11.03
CA ALA A 119 5.54 -7.10 12.24
C ALA A 119 6.01 -8.54 12.10
N SER A 120 6.17 -9.24 13.23
CA SER A 120 6.44 -10.67 13.25
C SER A 120 5.29 -11.45 12.59
N GLN A 121 5.61 -12.60 12.02
CA GLN A 121 4.61 -13.46 11.40
C GLN A 121 3.55 -13.90 12.42
N GLU A 122 3.97 -14.15 13.67
CA GLU A 122 3.10 -14.53 14.78
C GLU A 122 2.04 -13.45 15.08
N ASN A 123 2.44 -12.19 15.20
CA ASN A 123 1.53 -11.10 15.49
C ASN A 123 0.60 -10.80 14.31
N ARG A 124 1.11 -10.91 13.08
CA ARG A 124 0.28 -10.79 11.87
C ARG A 124 -0.78 -11.90 11.80
N ALA A 125 -0.40 -13.15 12.15
CA ALA A 125 -1.34 -14.27 12.20
C ALA A 125 -2.42 -14.09 13.28
N ARG A 126 -2.05 -13.61 14.49
CA ARG A 126 -3.03 -13.30 15.55
C ARG A 126 -4.02 -12.22 15.10
N ARG A 127 -3.54 -11.15 14.47
CA ARG A 127 -4.39 -10.07 13.95
C ARG A 127 -5.34 -10.56 12.86
N MET A 128 -4.84 -11.37 11.93
CA MET A 128 -5.66 -11.98 10.88
C MET A 128 -6.70 -12.93 11.47
N ALA A 129 -6.33 -13.80 12.39
CA ALA A 129 -7.25 -14.73 13.05
C ALA A 129 -8.40 -13.97 13.72
N SER A 130 -8.11 -12.90 14.45
CA SER A 130 -9.11 -12.07 15.11
C SER A 130 -10.01 -11.31 14.13
N ARG A 131 -9.45 -10.75 13.05
CA ARG A 131 -10.20 -9.99 12.05
C ARG A 131 -11.15 -10.87 11.24
N ASP A 132 -10.64 -12.02 10.79
CA ASP A 132 -11.33 -12.89 9.83
C ASP A 132 -12.11 -14.03 10.52
N ASN A 133 -12.11 -14.05 11.88
CA ASN A 133 -12.76 -15.07 12.71
C ASN A 133 -12.35 -16.50 12.34
N ILE A 134 -11.07 -16.74 12.10
CA ILE A 134 -10.48 -18.04 11.79
C ILE A 134 -9.49 -18.46 12.88
N SER A 135 -9.07 -19.73 12.87
CA SER A 135 -8.07 -20.21 13.82
C SER A 135 -6.70 -19.57 13.57
N TYR A 136 -5.88 -19.45 14.64
CA TYR A 136 -4.50 -18.97 14.53
C TYR A 136 -3.68 -19.81 13.54
N THR A 137 -3.86 -21.14 13.58
CA THR A 137 -3.14 -22.07 12.70
C THR A 137 -3.48 -21.82 11.22
N GLU A 138 -4.74 -21.58 10.94
CA GLU A 138 -5.22 -21.26 9.59
C GLU A 138 -4.70 -19.88 9.14
N ALA A 139 -4.84 -18.87 9.97
CA ALA A 139 -4.30 -17.54 9.71
C ALA A 139 -2.78 -17.57 9.43
N LYS A 140 -2.02 -18.37 10.19
CA LYS A 140 -0.58 -18.53 9.98
C LYS A 140 -0.26 -19.13 8.61
N LYS A 141 -1.02 -20.15 8.18
CA LYS A 141 -0.87 -20.72 6.82
C LYS A 141 -1.19 -19.71 5.74
N VAL A 142 -2.26 -18.94 5.89
CA VAL A 142 -2.66 -17.89 4.93
C VAL A 142 -1.56 -16.83 4.83
N ILE A 143 -1.00 -16.39 5.95
CA ILE A 143 0.11 -15.41 5.99
C ILE A 143 1.33 -15.97 5.24
N GLN A 144 1.73 -17.21 5.50
CA GLN A 144 2.88 -17.83 4.84
C GLN A 144 2.70 -17.91 3.32
N ILE A 145 1.52 -18.32 2.87
CA ILE A 145 1.20 -18.40 1.43
C ILE A 145 1.27 -17.00 0.80
N ARG A 146 0.60 -16.00 1.40
CA ARG A 146 0.59 -14.63 0.87
C ARG A 146 1.97 -13.99 0.84
N ASP A 147 2.80 -14.23 1.84
CA ASP A 147 4.18 -13.73 1.89
C ASP A 147 5.00 -14.34 0.74
N SER A 148 4.93 -15.66 0.57
CA SER A 148 5.66 -16.36 -0.50
C SER A 148 5.20 -15.94 -1.89
N GLU A 149 3.89 -15.78 -2.09
CA GLU A 149 3.33 -15.31 -3.36
C GLU A 149 3.78 -13.89 -3.68
N ASN A 150 3.72 -12.96 -2.72
CA ASN A 150 4.15 -11.57 -2.91
C ASN A 150 5.64 -11.51 -3.27
N ILE A 151 6.50 -12.24 -2.55
CA ILE A 151 7.94 -12.32 -2.84
C ILE A 151 8.16 -12.81 -4.28
N SER A 152 7.54 -13.92 -4.64
CA SER A 152 7.72 -14.55 -5.96
C SER A 152 7.21 -13.68 -7.10
N ILE A 153 5.99 -13.14 -6.96
CA ILE A 153 5.35 -12.32 -8.01
C ILE A 153 6.16 -11.05 -8.24
N TYR A 154 6.50 -10.29 -7.18
CA TYR A 154 7.16 -8.99 -7.34
C TYR A 154 8.62 -9.12 -7.75
N LYS A 155 9.32 -10.19 -7.33
CA LYS A 155 10.64 -10.51 -7.87
C LYS A 155 10.59 -10.78 -9.37
N LYS A 156 9.60 -11.57 -9.83
CA LYS A 156 9.40 -11.87 -11.25
C LYS A 156 9.01 -10.64 -12.07
N LEU A 157 8.12 -9.78 -11.54
CA LEU A 157 7.57 -8.64 -12.27
C LEU A 157 8.52 -7.45 -12.34
N TYR A 158 9.22 -7.17 -11.24
CA TYR A 158 9.93 -5.91 -11.03
C TYR A 158 11.38 -6.07 -10.57
N GLY A 159 11.81 -7.28 -10.22
CA GLY A 159 13.18 -7.59 -9.85
C GLY A 159 13.59 -7.22 -8.41
N PHE A 160 12.73 -6.59 -7.61
CA PHE A 160 13.06 -6.26 -6.22
C PHE A 160 12.71 -7.40 -5.25
N ASP A 161 13.37 -7.40 -4.09
CA ASP A 161 13.15 -8.36 -3.01
C ASP A 161 12.16 -7.78 -1.98
N PHE A 162 10.88 -8.18 -2.11
CA PHE A 162 9.80 -7.68 -1.27
C PHE A 162 10.05 -8.03 0.21
N GLY A 163 10.08 -6.99 1.05
CA GLY A 163 10.31 -7.12 2.48
C GLY A 163 11.79 -7.04 2.90
N GLU A 164 12.73 -7.05 1.96
CA GLU A 164 14.18 -6.96 2.22
C GLU A 164 14.79 -5.71 1.59
N ASP A 165 14.47 -5.37 0.35
CA ASP A 165 14.96 -4.17 -0.34
C ASP A 165 14.21 -2.91 0.14
N LEU A 166 14.49 -2.46 1.35
CA LEU A 166 13.78 -1.36 2.01
C LEU A 166 14.40 0.02 1.80
N LYS A 167 15.45 0.15 0.98
CA LYS A 167 16.14 1.44 0.72
C LYS A 167 15.27 2.52 0.08
N VAL A 168 14.14 2.12 -0.52
CA VAL A 168 13.19 3.02 -1.17
C VAL A 168 12.22 3.69 -0.19
N PHE A 169 12.21 3.27 1.08
CA PHE A 169 11.31 3.79 2.11
C PHE A 169 11.99 4.86 2.95
N ASP A 170 11.25 5.92 3.24
CA ASP A 170 11.71 6.99 4.13
C ASP A 170 11.60 6.57 5.60
N PHE A 171 10.57 5.77 5.95
CA PHE A 171 10.29 5.36 7.33
C PHE A 171 9.86 3.90 7.40
N CYS A 172 10.54 3.14 8.29
CA CYS A 172 10.20 1.74 8.59
C CYS A 172 9.69 1.65 10.04
N LEU A 173 8.40 1.31 10.20
CA LEU A 173 7.74 1.28 11.50
C LEU A 173 7.42 -0.17 11.93
N ASN A 174 7.80 -0.53 13.16
CA ASN A 174 7.56 -1.84 13.71
C ASN A 174 6.24 -1.86 14.52
N THR A 175 5.23 -2.52 13.98
CA THR A 175 3.92 -2.62 14.61
C THR A 175 3.80 -3.75 15.63
N ASP A 176 4.87 -4.48 15.93
CA ASP A 176 4.94 -5.34 17.11
C ASP A 176 5.18 -4.51 18.39
N VAL A 177 5.88 -3.39 18.25
CA VAL A 177 6.22 -2.49 19.36
C VAL A 177 5.21 -1.37 19.49
N LEU A 178 4.75 -0.82 18.36
CA LEU A 178 3.81 0.29 18.36
C LEU A 178 2.37 -0.24 18.42
N SER A 179 1.61 0.22 19.41
CA SER A 179 0.16 0.08 19.38
C SER A 179 -0.42 0.81 18.17
N LEU A 180 -1.66 0.50 17.78
CA LEU A 180 -2.30 1.20 16.66
C LEU A 180 -2.35 2.72 16.89
N ASN A 181 -2.71 3.17 18.08
CA ASN A 181 -2.75 4.59 18.42
C ASN A 181 -1.34 5.22 18.34
N SER A 182 -0.34 4.56 18.89
CA SER A 182 1.06 5.03 18.83
C SER A 182 1.56 5.10 17.39
N LEU A 183 1.23 4.10 16.55
CA LEU A 183 1.58 4.07 15.15
C LEU A 183 0.99 5.28 14.41
N ILE A 184 -0.29 5.58 14.63
CA ILE A 184 -0.98 6.71 14.02
C ILE A 184 -0.35 8.04 14.47
N GLU A 185 -0.14 8.25 15.77
CA GLU A 185 0.41 9.51 16.29
C GLU A 185 1.85 9.77 15.85
N VAL A 186 2.71 8.73 15.87
CA VAL A 186 4.08 8.84 15.34
C VAL A 186 4.05 9.19 13.85
N SER A 187 3.18 8.54 13.08
CA SER A 187 3.07 8.80 11.65
C SER A 187 2.55 10.20 11.35
N LYS A 188 1.58 10.72 12.11
CA LYS A 188 1.11 12.11 12.02
C LYS A 188 2.24 13.09 12.28
N SER A 189 3.04 12.86 13.34
CA SER A 189 4.18 13.70 13.68
C SER A 189 5.22 13.72 12.57
N ILE A 190 5.57 12.56 12.01
CA ILE A 190 6.49 12.43 10.88
C ILE A 190 5.97 13.21 9.66
N ILE A 191 4.73 12.98 9.25
CA ILE A 191 4.13 13.62 8.07
C ILE A 191 4.09 15.15 8.25
N THR A 192 3.68 15.62 9.43
CA THR A 192 3.63 17.05 9.74
C THR A 192 5.03 17.67 9.63
N TRP A 193 6.03 17.04 10.24
CA TRP A 193 7.41 17.53 10.18
C TRP A 193 7.97 17.52 8.76
N VAL A 194 7.83 16.42 8.01
CA VAL A 194 8.30 16.34 6.61
C VAL A 194 7.62 17.37 5.74
N SER A 195 6.31 17.56 5.91
CA SER A 195 5.54 18.56 5.13
C SER A 195 5.99 20.00 5.42
N ALA A 196 6.38 20.30 6.66
CA ALA A 196 6.80 21.63 7.07
C ALA A 196 8.26 21.94 6.73
N THR A 197 9.15 20.94 6.76
CA THR A 197 10.61 21.16 6.68
C THR A 197 11.21 20.67 5.36
N ILE A 198 10.92 19.45 4.96
CA ILE A 198 11.62 18.79 3.84
C ILE A 198 10.97 19.12 2.49
N LEU A 199 9.65 19.03 2.38
CA LEU A 199 8.96 19.29 1.11
C LEU A 199 9.17 20.71 0.56
N PRO A 200 9.25 21.77 1.36
CA PRO A 200 9.58 23.10 0.86
C PRO A 200 10.98 23.22 0.23
N GLU A 201 11.96 22.45 0.74
CA GLU A 201 13.35 22.48 0.22
C GLU A 201 13.45 21.78 -1.14
N TYR A 202 12.77 20.64 -1.33
CA TYR A 202 12.71 19.97 -2.63
C TYR A 202 12.10 20.85 -3.74
N ARG A 203 11.26 21.81 -3.37
CA ARG A 203 10.61 22.75 -4.31
C ARG A 203 11.53 23.86 -4.77
N LYS A 204 12.42 24.34 -3.90
CA LYS A 204 13.40 25.38 -4.24
C LYS A 204 14.46 24.87 -5.21
N GLY A 205 14.84 23.59 -5.12
CA GLY A 205 15.88 22.98 -5.98
C GLY A 205 15.40 22.56 -7.38
N SER A 206 14.09 22.63 -7.68
CA SER A 206 13.54 22.31 -9.01
C SER A 206 13.28 23.54 -9.88
N SER A 207 13.67 24.74 -9.42
CA SER A 207 13.51 26.03 -10.13
C SER A 207 14.81 26.58 -10.67
N SER A 208 15.88 25.75 -10.72
CA SER A 208 17.17 26.09 -11.28
C SER A 208 17.47 25.35 -12.58
#